data_235b9a1332d30b26d801c41c6dc611d5
#
_entry.id   235b9a1332d30b26d801c41c6dc611d5
#
_cell.length_a   1.000
_cell.length_b   1.000
_cell.length_c   1.000
_cell.angle_alpha   90.00
_cell.angle_beta   90.00
_cell.angle_gamma   90.00
#
_symmetry.space_group_name_H-M   'P 1'
#
loop_
_entity.id
_entity.type
_entity.pdbx_description
1 polymer ?
#
loop_
_entity_poly.entity_id
_entity_poly.type
_entity_poly.pdbx_seq_one_letter_code
_entity_poly.pdbx_strand_id
1 'polypeptide(L)'
;MYKETEQSKNLMKLNEDYLKVFYSSAYQKYVNRNVRKLNFKQIWSELYTGYFFKRIKSMFFPIPLAEDSQCGELLDIGNKKVAIYTVIIGGYDNVLNPMYKSQQCDYFLLSDTDIDTEGTYWNKIDVNQYNIPHNWSNTKKARFCKTHPELFFRDYEYSIFIDGNFLVIADMVPMVEKLGNAFFATHLHPGNDCIYQEGKDIIALGKSSANEVKKQLNNYKNEGFPEHYGLFETNVLVRKHNDERCICIDHSWWNEMDKYTLRDQLSLTYVLWKENMGFDSVKVLGRNPRMNPRLRYLTHKRGI
;
A
#
# COMPACT_ATOMS: atom_id res chain seq x y z
N MET A 1 -15.05 -22.00 -8.85
CA MET A 1 -15.27 -20.55 -8.56
C MET A 1 -15.51 -20.37 -7.07
N TYR A 2 -14.72 -19.56 -6.42
CA TYR A 2 -14.83 -19.27 -4.97
C TYR A 2 -16.18 -18.64 -4.63
N LYS A 3 -16.78 -19.01 -3.50
CA LYS A 3 -18.07 -18.46 -3.08
C LYS A 3 -17.92 -17.74 -1.74
N GLU A 4 -17.94 -16.44 -1.79
CA GLU A 4 -17.88 -15.58 -0.59
C GLU A 4 -19.12 -15.79 0.30
N THR A 5 -18.91 -15.85 1.63
CA THR A 5 -19.98 -16.06 2.61
C THR A 5 -20.86 -14.83 2.77
N GLU A 6 -22.12 -15.03 3.20
CA GLU A 6 -23.05 -13.93 3.51
C GLU A 6 -22.53 -13.05 4.67
N GLN A 7 -21.84 -13.62 5.64
CA GLN A 7 -21.22 -12.86 6.72
C GLN A 7 -20.20 -11.85 6.17
N SER A 8 -19.30 -12.27 5.27
CA SER A 8 -18.32 -11.38 4.65
C SER A 8 -18.99 -10.27 3.85
N LYS A 9 -19.99 -10.60 3.04
CA LYS A 9 -20.74 -9.61 2.24
C LYS A 9 -21.43 -8.57 3.11
N ASN A 10 -22.03 -9.00 4.24
CA ASN A 10 -22.67 -8.09 5.19
C ASN A 10 -21.65 -7.16 5.86
N LEU A 11 -20.49 -7.66 6.29
CA LEU A 11 -19.42 -6.85 6.86
C LEU A 11 -18.90 -5.84 5.83
N MET A 12 -18.70 -6.27 4.59
CA MET A 12 -18.27 -5.41 3.49
C MET A 12 -19.27 -4.27 3.25
N LYS A 13 -20.57 -4.58 3.19
CA LYS A 13 -21.62 -3.58 3.00
C LYS A 13 -21.69 -2.57 4.15
N LEU A 14 -21.62 -3.03 5.39
CA LEU A 14 -21.60 -2.17 6.58
C LEU A 14 -20.35 -1.24 6.56
N ASN A 15 -19.20 -1.78 6.15
CA ASN A 15 -17.99 -0.96 6.04
C ASN A 15 -18.09 0.04 4.89
N GLU A 16 -18.67 -0.33 3.77
CA GLU A 16 -18.92 0.59 2.65
C GLU A 16 -19.78 1.79 3.09
N ASP A 17 -20.88 1.53 3.82
CA ASP A 17 -21.75 2.58 4.36
C ASP A 17 -21.00 3.46 5.38
N TYR A 18 -20.20 2.86 6.26
CA TYR A 18 -19.30 3.59 7.15
C TYR A 18 -18.33 4.50 6.39
N LEU A 19 -17.66 3.98 5.34
CA LEU A 19 -16.70 4.74 4.55
C LEU A 19 -17.35 5.94 3.84
N LYS A 20 -18.56 5.76 3.30
CA LYS A 20 -19.35 6.85 2.68
C LYS A 20 -19.62 7.98 3.68
N VAL A 21 -20.06 7.65 4.90
CA VAL A 21 -20.33 8.64 5.95
C VAL A 21 -19.02 9.27 6.47
N PHE A 22 -18.01 8.45 6.75
CA PHE A 22 -16.75 8.91 7.33
C PHE A 22 -16.03 9.88 6.39
N TYR A 23 -15.87 9.53 5.12
CA TYR A 23 -15.16 10.39 4.17
C TYR A 23 -15.96 11.59 3.69
N SER A 24 -17.29 11.55 3.70
CA SER A 24 -18.12 12.71 3.39
C SER A 24 -18.11 13.79 4.48
N SER A 25 -17.99 13.41 5.75
CA SER A 25 -18.08 14.35 6.88
C SER A 25 -16.78 14.59 7.64
N ALA A 26 -16.03 13.54 7.96
CA ALA A 26 -14.87 13.62 8.84
C ALA A 26 -13.59 13.97 8.08
N TYR A 27 -13.42 13.53 6.84
CA TYR A 27 -12.24 13.88 6.03
C TYR A 27 -12.18 15.38 5.76
N GLN A 28 -13.29 16.02 5.43
CA GLN A 28 -13.34 17.48 5.28
C GLN A 28 -13.03 18.21 6.59
N LYS A 29 -13.54 17.72 7.73
CA LYS A 29 -13.21 18.29 9.05
C LYS A 29 -11.76 18.07 9.43
N TYR A 30 -11.19 16.90 9.12
CA TYR A 30 -9.79 16.59 9.39
C TYR A 30 -8.83 17.46 8.56
N VAL A 31 -9.09 17.60 7.26
CA VAL A 31 -8.31 18.48 6.38
C VAL A 31 -8.38 19.93 6.87
N ASN A 32 -9.57 20.42 7.21
CA ASN A 32 -9.76 21.77 7.76
C ASN A 32 -9.03 21.98 9.10
N ARG A 33 -9.00 20.96 9.97
CA ARG A 33 -8.32 21.01 11.27
C ARG A 33 -6.79 21.04 11.11
N ASN A 34 -6.26 20.31 10.16
CA ASN A 34 -4.81 20.27 9.88
C ASN A 34 -4.30 21.55 9.24
N VAL A 35 -5.09 22.24 8.40
CA VAL A 35 -4.72 23.56 7.88
C VAL A 35 -4.49 24.57 9.00
N ARG A 36 -5.29 24.52 10.09
CA ARG A 36 -5.15 25.42 11.24
C ARG A 36 -3.95 25.13 12.12
N LYS A 37 -3.30 23.96 11.99
CA LYS A 37 -2.16 23.54 12.78
C LYS A 37 -0.81 23.67 12.07
N LEU A 38 -0.80 24.10 10.81
CA LEU A 38 0.44 24.27 10.06
C LEU A 38 1.27 25.41 10.64
N ASN A 39 2.55 25.13 10.90
CA ASN A 39 3.50 26.18 11.23
C ASN A 39 3.94 26.93 9.96
N PHE A 40 4.53 28.11 10.16
CA PHE A 40 4.92 29.00 9.06
C PHE A 40 5.85 28.33 8.02
N LYS A 41 6.78 27.49 8.47
CA LYS A 41 7.72 26.74 7.61
C LYS A 41 6.98 25.73 6.71
N GLN A 42 5.96 25.05 7.27
CA GLN A 42 5.13 24.10 6.52
C GLN A 42 4.27 24.82 5.47
N ILE A 43 3.66 25.96 5.84
CA ILE A 43 2.87 26.77 4.89
C ILE A 43 3.73 27.20 3.71
N TRP A 44 4.95 27.71 3.95
CA TRP A 44 5.88 28.08 2.89
C TRP A 44 6.28 26.91 2.00
N SER A 45 6.56 25.75 2.58
CA SER A 45 6.87 24.52 1.84
C SER A 45 5.70 24.08 0.94
N GLU A 46 4.48 24.11 1.49
CA GLU A 46 3.27 23.75 0.75
C GLU A 46 2.96 24.74 -0.39
N LEU A 47 3.17 26.04 -0.18
CA LEU A 47 3.02 27.06 -1.21
C LEU A 47 4.06 26.88 -2.33
N TYR A 48 5.31 26.66 -1.97
CA TYR A 48 6.40 26.47 -2.93
C TYR A 48 6.20 25.22 -3.80
N THR A 49 5.66 24.14 -3.24
CA THR A 49 5.40 22.87 -3.95
C THR A 49 4.04 22.85 -4.67
N GLY A 50 3.18 23.85 -4.45
CA GLY A 50 1.80 23.86 -4.92
C GLY A 50 0.84 22.97 -4.14
N TYR A 51 1.33 22.25 -3.10
CA TYR A 51 0.52 21.35 -2.27
C TYR A 51 -0.59 22.09 -1.54
N PHE A 52 -0.38 23.34 -1.14
CA PHE A 52 -1.38 24.19 -0.51
C PHE A 52 -2.65 24.33 -1.35
N PHE A 53 -2.51 24.57 -2.65
CA PHE A 53 -3.66 24.66 -3.57
C PHE A 53 -4.36 23.32 -3.75
N LYS A 54 -3.61 22.21 -3.80
CA LYS A 54 -4.16 20.87 -3.83
C LYS A 54 -4.97 20.55 -2.57
N ARG A 55 -4.50 20.97 -1.41
CA ARG A 55 -5.20 20.85 -0.11
C ARG A 55 -6.51 21.65 -0.13
N ILE A 56 -6.49 22.90 -0.61
CA ILE A 56 -7.71 23.72 -0.76
C ILE A 56 -8.69 23.05 -1.73
N LYS A 57 -8.21 22.59 -2.89
CA LYS A 57 -9.06 21.90 -3.87
C LYS A 57 -9.75 20.68 -3.27
N SER A 58 -9.05 19.88 -2.47
CA SER A 58 -9.61 18.69 -1.81
C SER A 58 -10.70 19.01 -0.76
N MET A 59 -10.76 20.25 -0.24
CA MET A 59 -11.82 20.70 0.65
C MET A 59 -13.17 20.88 -0.07
N PHE A 60 -13.13 21.28 -1.34
CA PHE A 60 -14.34 21.57 -2.13
C PHE A 60 -14.72 20.39 -3.03
N PHE A 61 -13.76 19.55 -3.40
CA PHE A 61 -13.94 18.40 -4.27
C PHE A 61 -13.48 17.14 -3.53
N PRO A 62 -14.36 16.47 -2.79
CA PRO A 62 -14.02 15.22 -2.09
C PRO A 62 -13.52 14.19 -3.11
N ILE A 63 -12.57 13.34 -2.66
CA ILE A 63 -12.08 12.24 -3.47
C ILE A 63 -13.26 11.31 -3.77
N PRO A 64 -13.54 11.00 -5.04
CA PRO A 64 -14.64 10.10 -5.38
C PRO A 64 -14.51 8.77 -4.66
N LEU A 65 -15.63 8.22 -4.20
CA LEU A 65 -15.72 6.82 -3.77
C LEU A 65 -15.13 5.97 -4.90
N ALA A 66 -14.21 5.08 -4.56
CA ALA A 66 -13.63 4.18 -5.55
C ALA A 66 -14.75 3.30 -6.12
N GLU A 67 -15.08 3.53 -7.38
CA GLU A 67 -15.78 2.50 -8.14
C GLU A 67 -14.85 1.29 -8.20
N ASP A 68 -15.37 0.15 -7.81
CA ASP A 68 -14.67 -1.12 -7.98
C ASP A 68 -14.37 -1.25 -9.47
N SER A 69 -13.08 -1.23 -9.84
CA SER A 69 -12.70 -1.34 -11.25
C SER A 69 -13.32 -2.62 -11.80
N GLN A 70 -14.15 -2.49 -12.83
CA GLN A 70 -14.83 -3.62 -13.42
C GLN A 70 -13.81 -4.70 -13.79
N CYS A 71 -14.05 -5.88 -13.33
CA CYS A 71 -13.20 -7.02 -13.52
C CYS A 71 -13.15 -7.43 -14.99
N GLY A 72 -11.95 -7.59 -15.50
CA GLY A 72 -11.68 -8.56 -16.55
C GLY A 72 -11.97 -9.98 -16.05
N GLU A 73 -11.45 -10.96 -16.74
CA GLU A 73 -11.54 -12.35 -16.35
C GLU A 73 -11.00 -12.57 -14.93
N LEU A 74 -11.81 -13.17 -14.05
CA LEU A 74 -11.41 -13.50 -12.68
C LEU A 74 -10.57 -14.77 -12.69
N LEU A 75 -9.54 -14.76 -11.85
CA LEU A 75 -8.72 -15.94 -11.61
C LEU A 75 -9.49 -16.95 -10.75
N ASP A 76 -9.61 -18.19 -11.19
CA ASP A 76 -10.06 -19.28 -10.30
C ASP A 76 -8.87 -19.79 -9.48
N ILE A 77 -8.86 -19.47 -8.20
CA ILE A 77 -7.78 -19.89 -7.31
C ILE A 77 -7.91 -21.36 -6.85
N GLY A 78 -9.06 -22.01 -7.10
CA GLY A 78 -9.32 -23.39 -6.67
C GLY A 78 -9.08 -23.56 -5.16
N ASN A 79 -8.25 -24.53 -4.78
CA ASN A 79 -7.86 -24.81 -3.37
C ASN A 79 -6.49 -24.22 -3.00
N LYS A 80 -5.96 -23.29 -3.79
CA LYS A 80 -4.65 -22.69 -3.53
C LYS A 80 -4.68 -21.79 -2.30
N LYS A 81 -3.57 -21.77 -1.57
CA LYS A 81 -3.45 -21.01 -0.33
C LYS A 81 -2.94 -19.60 -0.58
N VAL A 82 -3.41 -18.67 0.25
CA VAL A 82 -3.04 -17.25 0.22
C VAL A 82 -2.37 -16.87 1.55
N ALA A 83 -1.17 -16.28 1.49
CA ALA A 83 -0.53 -15.66 2.64
C ALA A 83 -0.96 -14.18 2.72
N ILE A 84 -1.73 -13.82 3.73
CA ILE A 84 -2.02 -12.42 4.05
C ILE A 84 -0.99 -11.97 5.08
N TYR A 85 -0.25 -10.90 4.80
CA TYR A 85 0.77 -10.48 5.74
C TYR A 85 0.83 -8.96 5.93
N THR A 86 1.28 -8.60 7.12
CA THR A 86 1.62 -7.23 7.51
C THR A 86 3.00 -7.20 8.14
N VAL A 87 3.65 -6.03 8.13
CA VAL A 87 5.00 -5.84 8.66
C VAL A 87 4.99 -4.74 9.70
N ILE A 88 5.33 -5.09 10.95
CA ILE A 88 5.43 -4.16 12.08
C ILE A 88 6.82 -4.29 12.71
N ILE A 89 7.73 -3.39 12.36
CA ILE A 89 9.10 -3.36 12.85
C ILE A 89 9.24 -2.30 13.94
N GLY A 90 9.96 -2.63 15.03
CA GLY A 90 10.22 -1.73 16.15
C GLY A 90 8.96 -1.29 16.90
N GLY A 91 7.87 -2.07 16.85
CA GLY A 91 6.61 -1.75 17.53
C GLY A 91 5.94 -0.47 17.02
N TYR A 92 6.09 -0.17 15.73
CA TYR A 92 5.59 1.08 15.11
C TYR A 92 4.08 1.22 15.17
N ASP A 93 3.33 0.13 14.96
CA ASP A 93 1.88 0.08 14.96
C ASP A 93 1.32 -0.96 15.95
N ASN A 94 0.01 -0.90 16.21
CA ASN A 94 -0.71 -1.96 16.91
C ASN A 94 -1.06 -3.08 15.91
N VAL A 95 -1.14 -4.31 16.43
CA VAL A 95 -1.68 -5.44 15.67
C VAL A 95 -3.20 -5.27 15.55
N LEU A 96 -3.68 -5.18 14.33
CA LEU A 96 -5.12 -5.07 14.04
C LEU A 96 -5.66 -6.47 13.70
N ASN A 97 -6.38 -7.08 14.64
CA ASN A 97 -6.96 -8.40 14.38
C ASN A 97 -8.08 -8.29 13.32
N PRO A 98 -8.02 -9.08 12.21
CA PRO A 98 -9.05 -9.08 11.19
C PRO A 98 -10.45 -9.35 11.76
N MET A 99 -11.47 -8.64 11.26
CA MET A 99 -12.86 -8.87 11.63
C MET A 99 -13.46 -10.12 10.96
N TYR A 100 -12.84 -10.57 9.89
CA TYR A 100 -13.22 -11.77 9.15
C TYR A 100 -11.98 -12.60 8.81
N LYS A 101 -12.01 -13.90 9.09
CA LYS A 101 -11.00 -14.85 8.68
C LYS A 101 -11.38 -15.46 7.35
N SER A 102 -10.69 -15.06 6.28
CA SER A 102 -10.89 -15.63 4.95
C SER A 102 -10.54 -17.12 4.94
N GLN A 103 -11.37 -17.93 4.27
CA GLN A 103 -11.03 -19.31 4.00
C GLN A 103 -9.81 -19.37 3.07
N GLN A 104 -9.01 -20.44 3.15
CA GLN A 104 -7.78 -20.61 2.34
C GLN A 104 -6.70 -19.55 2.59
N CYS A 105 -6.89 -18.66 3.59
CA CYS A 105 -5.92 -17.64 3.93
C CYS A 105 -5.30 -17.90 5.31
N ASP A 106 -3.99 -17.85 5.37
CA ASP A 106 -3.22 -17.80 6.61
C ASP A 106 -2.68 -16.37 6.79
N TYR A 107 -2.72 -15.87 8.03
CA TYR A 107 -2.36 -14.50 8.37
C TYR A 107 -1.02 -14.47 9.07
N PHE A 108 -0.10 -13.61 8.60
CA PHE A 108 1.27 -13.53 9.12
C PHE A 108 1.64 -12.10 9.52
N LEU A 109 2.17 -11.98 10.73
CA LEU A 109 2.77 -10.76 11.23
C LEU A 109 4.30 -10.88 11.21
N LEU A 110 4.96 -10.15 10.31
CA LEU A 110 6.41 -10.06 10.25
C LEU A 110 6.87 -8.96 11.23
N SER A 111 7.67 -9.34 12.24
CA SER A 111 8.14 -8.41 13.27
C SER A 111 9.52 -8.76 13.76
N ASP A 112 10.29 -7.76 14.21
CA ASP A 112 11.59 -7.91 14.90
C ASP A 112 11.47 -7.75 16.41
N THR A 113 10.26 -7.59 16.94
CA THR A 113 9.97 -7.40 18.37
C THR A 113 9.01 -8.47 18.88
N ASP A 114 9.00 -8.67 20.19
CA ASP A 114 8.07 -9.58 20.82
C ASP A 114 6.68 -8.96 20.93
N ILE A 115 5.87 -9.20 19.89
CA ILE A 115 4.47 -8.75 19.82
C ILE A 115 3.60 -9.96 20.15
N ASP A 116 2.72 -9.79 21.13
CA ASP A 116 1.73 -10.79 21.47
C ASP A 116 0.66 -10.89 20.37
N THR A 117 0.45 -12.08 19.86
CA THR A 117 -0.57 -12.41 18.85
C THR A 117 -1.61 -13.40 19.37
N GLU A 118 -1.58 -13.74 20.69
CA GLU A 118 -2.57 -14.62 21.30
C GLU A 118 -4.00 -14.07 21.12
N GLY A 119 -4.93 -14.94 20.80
CA GLY A 119 -6.34 -14.56 20.54
C GLY A 119 -6.57 -13.81 19.23
N THR A 120 -5.55 -13.65 18.37
CA THR A 120 -5.67 -13.08 17.04
C THR A 120 -5.59 -14.13 15.94
N TYR A 121 -5.85 -13.75 14.68
CA TYR A 121 -5.62 -14.62 13.52
C TYR A 121 -4.16 -14.60 13.03
N TRP A 122 -3.32 -13.73 13.59
CA TRP A 122 -1.95 -13.52 13.13
C TRP A 122 -0.98 -14.58 13.68
N ASN A 123 -0.25 -15.22 12.76
CA ASN A 123 0.91 -16.05 13.07
C ASN A 123 2.16 -15.17 12.98
N LYS A 124 2.87 -14.98 14.07
CA LYS A 124 4.08 -14.15 14.08
C LYS A 124 5.23 -14.87 13.38
N ILE A 125 5.92 -14.16 12.51
CA ILE A 125 7.22 -14.52 11.94
C ILE A 125 8.26 -13.55 12.49
N ASP A 126 9.26 -14.05 13.20
CA ASP A 126 10.40 -13.26 13.68
C ASP A 126 11.38 -13.03 12.52
N VAL A 127 11.44 -11.78 12.03
CA VAL A 127 12.31 -11.41 10.92
C VAL A 127 13.80 -11.44 11.28
N ASN A 128 14.17 -11.50 12.56
CA ASN A 128 15.55 -11.65 13.00
C ASN A 128 16.13 -13.04 12.68
N GLN A 129 15.28 -14.02 12.36
CA GLN A 129 15.70 -15.38 11.92
C GLN A 129 16.11 -15.41 10.45
N TYR A 130 15.92 -14.32 9.71
CA TYR A 130 16.28 -14.17 8.30
C TYR A 130 17.55 -13.31 8.18
N ASN A 131 18.28 -13.42 7.07
CA ASN A 131 19.51 -12.67 6.83
C ASN A 131 19.24 -11.17 6.57
N ILE A 132 18.51 -10.53 7.48
CA ILE A 132 18.22 -9.09 7.44
C ILE A 132 19.20 -8.38 8.40
N PRO A 133 20.03 -7.43 7.91
CA PRO A 133 21.02 -6.78 8.76
C PRO A 133 20.39 -6.06 9.97
N HIS A 134 20.87 -6.37 11.16
CA HIS A 134 20.35 -5.78 12.40
C HIS A 134 20.52 -4.27 12.48
N ASN A 135 21.57 -3.72 11.86
CA ASN A 135 21.86 -2.29 11.83
C ASN A 135 21.02 -1.47 10.84
N TRP A 136 20.15 -2.10 10.05
CA TRP A 136 19.21 -1.37 9.21
C TRP A 136 18.17 -0.61 10.05
N SER A 137 17.74 0.55 9.57
CA SER A 137 16.61 1.27 10.16
C SER A 137 15.33 0.43 10.09
N ASN A 138 14.40 0.67 11.03
CA ASN A 138 13.10 -0.02 11.05
C ASN A 138 12.36 0.13 9.71
N THR A 139 12.40 1.31 9.11
CA THR A 139 11.80 1.56 7.80
C THR A 139 12.45 0.71 6.71
N LYS A 140 13.80 0.60 6.70
CA LYS A 140 14.51 -0.20 5.72
C LYS A 140 14.16 -1.69 5.84
N LYS A 141 14.16 -2.24 7.05
CA LYS A 141 13.72 -3.63 7.32
C LYS A 141 12.29 -3.86 6.86
N ALA A 142 11.37 -2.93 7.18
CA ALA A 142 9.97 -3.05 6.79
C ALA A 142 9.79 -3.04 5.26
N ARG A 143 10.52 -2.20 4.53
CA ARG A 143 10.47 -2.17 3.06
C ARG A 143 11.05 -3.44 2.44
N PHE A 144 12.14 -3.98 3.01
CA PHE A 144 12.70 -5.26 2.60
C PHE A 144 11.68 -6.39 2.75
N CYS A 145 11.07 -6.54 3.93
CA CYS A 145 10.05 -7.56 4.17
C CYS A 145 8.83 -7.40 3.24
N LYS A 146 8.46 -6.17 2.91
CA LYS A 146 7.36 -5.86 1.99
C LYS A 146 7.64 -6.35 0.57
N THR A 147 8.88 -6.24 0.10
CA THR A 147 9.29 -6.52 -1.28
C THR A 147 9.94 -7.91 -1.48
N HIS A 148 9.98 -8.75 -0.45
CA HIS A 148 10.54 -10.11 -0.55
C HIS A 148 9.61 -11.16 0.04
N PRO A 149 8.32 -11.22 -0.37
CA PRO A 149 7.38 -12.23 0.15
C PRO A 149 7.81 -13.66 -0.17
N GLU A 150 8.57 -13.88 -1.25
CA GLU A 150 9.10 -15.18 -1.66
C GLU A 150 10.05 -15.80 -0.62
N LEU A 151 10.67 -14.98 0.23
CA LEU A 151 11.52 -15.49 1.32
C LEU A 151 10.71 -16.10 2.45
N PHE A 152 9.50 -15.61 2.70
CA PHE A 152 8.66 -15.95 3.85
C PHE A 152 7.57 -16.96 3.50
N PHE A 153 7.07 -16.96 2.24
CA PHE A 153 5.83 -17.63 1.85
C PHE A 153 6.01 -18.58 0.65
N ARG A 154 7.12 -19.32 0.59
CA ARG A 154 7.44 -20.23 -0.52
C ARG A 154 6.36 -21.26 -0.83
N ASP A 155 5.65 -21.71 0.21
CA ASP A 155 4.61 -22.75 0.10
C ASP A 155 3.21 -22.17 -0.22
N TYR A 156 3.13 -20.87 -0.50
CA TYR A 156 1.90 -20.18 -0.88
C TYR A 156 1.99 -19.72 -2.34
N GLU A 157 0.90 -19.87 -3.08
CA GLU A 157 0.86 -19.41 -4.48
C GLU A 157 0.62 -17.91 -4.60
N TYR A 158 -0.08 -17.34 -3.61
CA TYR A 158 -0.44 -15.93 -3.60
C TYR A 158 -0.08 -15.29 -2.27
N SER A 159 0.24 -14.00 -2.33
CA SER A 159 0.37 -13.18 -1.13
C SER A 159 -0.43 -11.89 -1.24
N ILE A 160 -0.95 -11.42 -0.09
CA ILE A 160 -1.55 -10.10 0.07
C ILE A 160 -0.77 -9.37 1.16
N PHE A 161 0.00 -8.37 0.78
CA PHE A 161 0.57 -7.42 1.73
C PHE A 161 -0.46 -6.37 2.12
N ILE A 162 -0.52 -6.02 3.38
CA ILE A 162 -1.38 -4.96 3.93
C ILE A 162 -0.55 -4.13 4.90
N ASP A 163 -0.49 -2.80 4.71
CA ASP A 163 0.16 -1.90 5.69
C ASP A 163 -0.48 -2.07 7.07
N GLY A 164 0.33 -2.01 8.14
CA GLY A 164 -0.07 -2.29 9.52
C GLY A 164 -1.23 -1.45 10.08
N ASN A 165 -1.57 -0.35 9.41
CA ASN A 165 -2.68 0.52 9.76
C ASN A 165 -3.97 0.28 8.95
N PHE A 166 -4.06 -0.84 8.23
CA PHE A 166 -5.29 -1.29 7.58
C PHE A 166 -5.88 -2.50 8.31
N LEU A 167 -7.12 -2.38 8.75
CA LEU A 167 -7.90 -3.44 9.34
C LEU A 167 -8.63 -4.22 8.23
N VAL A 168 -8.48 -5.54 8.21
CA VAL A 168 -9.26 -6.43 7.34
C VAL A 168 -10.68 -6.55 7.89
N ILE A 169 -11.66 -6.19 7.08
CA ILE A 169 -13.10 -6.18 7.45
C ILE A 169 -13.83 -7.40 6.89
N ALA A 170 -13.51 -7.80 5.66
CA ALA A 170 -14.22 -8.84 4.94
C ALA A 170 -13.24 -9.78 4.23
N ASP A 171 -13.77 -10.74 3.50
CA ASP A 171 -13.00 -11.75 2.79
C ASP A 171 -12.01 -11.16 1.80
N MET A 172 -10.77 -11.64 1.82
CA MET A 172 -9.68 -11.14 0.98
C MET A 172 -9.47 -11.99 -0.28
N VAL A 173 -10.06 -13.18 -0.36
CA VAL A 173 -9.93 -14.07 -1.54
C VAL A 173 -10.38 -13.38 -2.84
N PRO A 174 -11.50 -12.64 -2.89
CA PRO A 174 -11.89 -11.93 -4.10
C PRO A 174 -10.89 -10.88 -4.61
N MET A 175 -9.96 -10.41 -3.76
CA MET A 175 -8.86 -9.54 -4.23
C MET A 175 -7.81 -10.33 -5.02
N VAL A 176 -7.59 -11.61 -4.67
CA VAL A 176 -6.71 -12.50 -5.45
C VAL A 176 -7.36 -12.88 -6.77
N GLU A 177 -8.66 -13.18 -6.78
CA GLU A 177 -9.40 -13.48 -8.02
C GLU A 177 -9.29 -12.33 -9.04
N LYS A 178 -9.22 -11.08 -8.57
CA LYS A 178 -9.02 -9.89 -9.42
C LYS A 178 -7.66 -9.85 -10.13
N LEU A 179 -6.66 -10.64 -9.73
CA LEU A 179 -5.40 -10.73 -10.49
C LEU A 179 -5.64 -11.16 -11.95
N GLY A 180 -6.60 -12.07 -12.18
CA GLY A 180 -6.78 -12.67 -13.51
C GLY A 180 -5.45 -13.26 -13.99
N ASN A 181 -5.00 -12.84 -15.16
CA ASN A 181 -3.72 -13.25 -15.75
C ASN A 181 -2.51 -12.42 -15.29
N ALA A 182 -2.73 -11.34 -14.53
CA ALA A 182 -1.63 -10.53 -14.00
C ALA A 182 -0.87 -11.27 -12.88
N PHE A 183 0.36 -10.88 -12.65
CA PHE A 183 1.20 -11.38 -11.55
C PHE A 183 1.18 -10.45 -10.33
N PHE A 184 0.74 -9.21 -10.52
CA PHE A 184 0.76 -8.14 -9.52
C PHE A 184 -0.51 -7.30 -9.60
N ALA A 185 -1.08 -6.93 -8.45
CA ALA A 185 -2.21 -6.01 -8.39
C ALA A 185 -2.09 -5.07 -7.19
N THR A 186 -2.51 -3.83 -7.39
CA THR A 186 -2.58 -2.80 -6.34
C THR A 186 -3.59 -1.71 -6.70
N HIS A 187 -3.76 -0.71 -5.85
CA HIS A 187 -4.66 0.42 -6.09
C HIS A 187 -3.94 1.55 -6.84
N LEU A 188 -4.70 2.33 -7.60
CA LEU A 188 -4.21 3.60 -8.13
C LEU A 188 -4.00 4.60 -6.99
N HIS A 189 -3.06 5.50 -7.17
CA HIS A 189 -2.88 6.62 -6.26
C HIS A 189 -4.06 7.61 -6.39
N PRO A 190 -4.76 7.96 -5.28
CA PRO A 190 -6.03 8.70 -5.37
C PRO A 190 -5.89 10.15 -5.83
N GLY A 191 -4.70 10.72 -5.77
CA GLY A 191 -4.49 12.14 -5.99
C GLY A 191 -3.43 12.52 -7.00
N ASN A 192 -2.57 11.60 -7.42
CA ASN A 192 -1.49 11.82 -8.37
C ASN A 192 -1.42 10.70 -9.40
N ASP A 193 -1.02 11.04 -10.62
CA ASP A 193 -0.67 10.12 -11.71
C ASP A 193 0.79 10.29 -12.17
N CYS A 194 1.55 11.12 -11.45
CA CYS A 194 2.90 11.53 -11.80
C CYS A 194 3.83 11.49 -10.59
N ILE A 195 4.93 10.72 -10.67
CA ILE A 195 5.89 10.63 -9.56
C ILE A 195 6.60 11.95 -9.27
N TYR A 196 6.77 12.80 -10.27
CA TYR A 196 7.40 14.11 -10.09
C TYR A 196 6.53 15.04 -9.23
N GLN A 197 5.19 14.94 -9.38
CA GLN A 197 4.26 15.64 -8.51
C GLN A 197 4.22 15.01 -7.12
N GLU A 198 4.21 13.68 -7.03
CA GLU A 198 4.25 12.97 -5.75
C GLU A 198 5.52 13.32 -4.95
N GLY A 199 6.67 13.44 -5.62
CA GLY A 199 7.90 13.88 -4.97
C GLY A 199 7.80 15.28 -4.36
N LYS A 200 7.11 16.23 -5.03
CA LYS A 200 6.84 17.55 -4.45
C LYS A 200 5.95 17.44 -3.21
N ASP A 201 4.91 16.60 -3.27
CA ASP A 201 3.99 16.37 -2.14
C ASP A 201 4.73 15.74 -0.94
N ILE A 202 5.62 14.77 -1.18
CA ILE A 202 6.47 14.14 -0.16
C ILE A 202 7.38 15.16 0.53
N ILE A 203 8.02 16.04 -0.25
CA ILE A 203 8.88 17.12 0.29
C ILE A 203 8.03 18.10 1.12
N ALA A 204 6.88 18.52 0.60
CA ALA A 204 5.96 19.44 1.28
C ALA A 204 5.50 18.89 2.63
N LEU A 205 5.23 17.58 2.69
CA LEU A 205 4.77 16.90 3.88
C LEU A 205 5.92 16.48 4.83
N GLY A 206 7.18 16.76 4.47
CA GLY A 206 8.33 16.39 5.27
C GLY A 206 8.55 14.88 5.44
N LYS A 207 8.03 14.07 4.50
CA LYS A 207 8.07 12.61 4.58
C LYS A 207 9.41 12.00 4.16
N SER A 208 10.29 12.76 3.50
CA SER A 208 11.64 12.38 3.11
C SER A 208 12.50 13.62 2.89
N SER A 209 13.83 13.44 2.83
CA SER A 209 14.78 14.53 2.53
C SER A 209 14.54 15.10 1.13
N ALA A 210 14.41 16.42 1.03
CA ALA A 210 14.23 17.10 -0.25
C ALA A 210 15.37 16.82 -1.23
N ASN A 211 16.62 16.71 -0.73
CA ASN A 211 17.79 16.45 -1.57
C ASN A 211 17.76 15.03 -2.15
N GLU A 212 17.40 14.02 -1.34
CA GLU A 212 17.31 12.63 -1.78
C GLU A 212 16.18 12.45 -2.81
N VAL A 213 15.00 13.01 -2.53
CA VAL A 213 13.87 12.95 -3.48
C VAL A 213 14.25 13.63 -4.80
N LYS A 214 14.83 14.83 -4.76
CA LYS A 214 15.27 15.52 -5.99
C LYS A 214 16.33 14.73 -6.75
N LYS A 215 17.31 14.12 -6.06
CA LYS A 215 18.33 13.29 -6.67
C LYS A 215 17.70 12.11 -7.40
N GLN A 216 16.77 11.40 -6.76
CA GLN A 216 16.05 10.26 -7.33
C GLN A 216 15.28 10.67 -8.59
N LEU A 217 14.44 11.69 -8.49
CA LEU A 217 13.59 12.12 -9.61
C LEU A 217 14.36 12.71 -10.77
N ASN A 218 15.46 13.43 -10.50
CA ASN A 218 16.36 13.92 -11.56
C ASN A 218 17.02 12.76 -12.32
N ASN A 219 17.42 11.69 -11.61
CA ASN A 219 17.96 10.51 -12.27
C ASN A 219 16.91 9.87 -13.19
N TYR A 220 15.68 9.67 -12.71
CA TYR A 220 14.60 9.11 -13.53
C TYR A 220 14.29 9.96 -14.75
N LYS A 221 14.29 11.28 -14.60
CA LYS A 221 14.10 12.23 -15.71
C LYS A 221 15.23 12.14 -16.74
N ASN A 222 16.47 12.01 -16.29
CA ASN A 222 17.63 11.88 -17.17
C ASN A 222 17.63 10.55 -17.93
N GLU A 223 17.06 9.49 -17.35
CA GLU A 223 16.86 8.21 -18.03
C GLU A 223 15.65 8.22 -18.98
N GLY A 224 14.86 9.30 -19.01
CA GLY A 224 13.72 9.48 -19.92
C GLY A 224 12.39 8.98 -19.37
N PHE A 225 12.27 8.72 -18.05
CA PHE A 225 10.99 8.32 -17.48
C PHE A 225 9.94 9.42 -17.66
N PRO A 226 8.76 9.12 -18.28
CA PRO A 226 7.81 10.16 -18.67
C PRO A 226 7.03 10.71 -17.48
N GLU A 227 6.59 11.97 -17.61
CA GLU A 227 5.59 12.57 -16.74
C GLU A 227 4.22 11.91 -16.99
N HIS A 228 3.38 11.82 -15.95
CA HIS A 228 2.03 11.25 -16.05
C HIS A 228 1.97 9.79 -16.53
N TYR A 229 3.01 9.01 -16.24
CA TYR A 229 3.04 7.58 -16.56
C TYR A 229 2.03 6.75 -15.76
N GLY A 230 1.47 7.33 -14.71
CA GLY A 230 0.62 6.67 -13.73
C GLY A 230 1.32 6.52 -12.38
N LEU A 231 0.53 6.33 -11.33
CA LEU A 231 1.05 6.14 -9.97
C LEU A 231 0.16 5.18 -9.19
N PHE A 232 0.80 4.28 -8.44
CA PHE A 232 0.13 3.32 -7.56
C PHE A 232 0.22 3.73 -6.09
N GLU A 233 -0.84 3.36 -5.34
CA GLU A 233 -0.84 3.39 -3.87
C GLU A 233 -0.45 2.00 -3.35
N THR A 234 0.67 1.89 -2.67
CA THR A 234 1.31 0.61 -2.36
C THR A 234 0.95 0.02 -0.99
N ASN A 235 -0.08 0.54 -0.34
CA ASN A 235 -0.51 0.05 0.97
C ASN A 235 -1.07 -1.38 0.96
N VAL A 236 -1.55 -1.83 -0.19
CA VAL A 236 -2.10 -3.18 -0.39
C VAL A 236 -1.58 -3.73 -1.70
N LEU A 237 -0.90 -4.88 -1.64
CA LEU A 237 -0.29 -5.52 -2.79
C LEU A 237 -0.78 -6.97 -2.87
N VAL A 238 -1.35 -7.36 -4.01
CA VAL A 238 -1.73 -8.75 -4.28
C VAL A 238 -0.81 -9.32 -5.34
N ARG A 239 -0.21 -10.49 -5.09
CA ARG A 239 0.89 -11.01 -5.90
C ARG A 239 0.84 -12.53 -6.10
N LYS A 240 1.24 -12.96 -7.29
CA LYS A 240 1.80 -14.30 -7.54
C LYS A 240 3.30 -14.21 -7.21
N HIS A 241 3.64 -14.15 -5.93
CA HIS A 241 4.97 -13.75 -5.46
C HIS A 241 6.10 -14.71 -5.85
N ASN A 242 5.79 -15.95 -6.26
CA ASN A 242 6.75 -16.90 -6.81
C ASN A 242 6.83 -16.84 -8.36
N ASP A 243 6.07 -15.98 -9.04
CA ASP A 243 6.20 -15.72 -10.48
C ASP A 243 7.50 -14.92 -10.73
N GLU A 244 8.32 -15.36 -11.67
CA GLU A 244 9.62 -14.75 -11.97
C GLU A 244 9.51 -13.24 -12.29
N ARG A 245 8.41 -12.82 -12.94
CA ARG A 245 8.15 -11.40 -13.23
C ARG A 245 7.90 -10.62 -11.94
N CYS A 246 7.16 -11.21 -10.98
CA CYS A 246 6.90 -10.60 -9.68
C CYS A 246 8.20 -10.44 -8.88
N ILE A 247 9.01 -11.49 -8.82
CA ILE A 247 10.32 -11.48 -8.15
C ILE A 247 11.22 -10.42 -8.79
N CYS A 248 11.30 -10.35 -10.12
CA CYS A 248 12.08 -9.35 -10.83
C CYS A 248 11.67 -7.92 -10.44
N ILE A 249 10.37 -7.61 -10.46
CA ILE A 249 9.86 -6.29 -10.08
C ILE A 249 10.11 -5.99 -8.59
N ASP A 250 9.81 -6.92 -7.69
CA ASP A 250 9.98 -6.73 -6.25
C ASP A 250 11.47 -6.47 -5.89
N HIS A 251 12.41 -7.22 -6.49
CA HIS A 251 13.84 -7.02 -6.28
C HIS A 251 14.36 -5.71 -6.92
N SER A 252 13.94 -5.39 -8.14
CA SER A 252 14.33 -4.11 -8.78
C SER A 252 13.73 -2.92 -7.99
N TRP A 253 12.52 -3.07 -7.46
CA TRP A 253 11.88 -2.07 -6.62
C TRP A 253 12.62 -1.86 -5.30
N TRP A 254 13.03 -2.96 -4.65
CA TRP A 254 13.89 -2.89 -3.47
C TRP A 254 15.21 -2.17 -3.77
N ASN A 255 15.90 -2.54 -4.86
CA ASN A 255 17.15 -1.93 -5.23
C ASN A 255 17.05 -0.42 -5.45
N GLU A 256 15.96 0.06 -6.08
CA GLU A 256 15.70 1.49 -6.22
C GLU A 256 15.44 2.19 -4.89
N MET A 257 14.68 1.56 -3.98
CA MET A 257 14.45 2.10 -2.64
C MET A 257 15.74 2.14 -1.82
N ASP A 258 16.58 1.11 -1.90
CA ASP A 258 17.87 1.06 -1.18
C ASP A 258 18.88 2.08 -1.69
N LYS A 259 18.85 2.36 -2.98
CA LYS A 259 19.74 3.31 -3.65
C LYS A 259 19.38 4.78 -3.38
N TYR A 260 18.09 5.10 -3.19
CA TYR A 260 17.59 6.47 -3.10
C TYR A 260 16.77 6.70 -1.83
N THR A 261 15.44 6.80 -1.97
CA THR A 261 14.54 7.01 -0.83
C THR A 261 13.74 5.74 -0.53
N LEU A 262 13.51 5.47 0.76
CA LEU A 262 12.62 4.37 1.19
C LEU A 262 11.13 4.68 0.95
N ARG A 263 10.83 5.63 0.02
CA ARG A 263 9.47 5.97 -0.42
C ARG A 263 9.07 5.08 -1.59
N ASP A 264 8.43 3.98 -1.25
CA ASP A 264 8.01 2.91 -2.16
C ASP A 264 7.17 3.40 -3.35
N GLN A 265 6.29 4.37 -3.15
CA GLN A 265 5.47 4.97 -4.21
C GLN A 265 6.30 5.70 -5.30
N LEU A 266 7.49 6.22 -4.96
CA LEU A 266 8.31 6.95 -5.94
C LEU A 266 9.04 6.05 -6.94
N SER A 267 9.13 4.75 -6.68
CA SER A 267 9.97 3.85 -7.49
C SER A 267 9.21 2.75 -8.22
N LEU A 268 8.05 2.30 -7.74
CA LEU A 268 7.36 1.15 -8.35
C LEU A 268 7.06 1.35 -9.84
N THR A 269 6.44 2.48 -10.22
CA THR A 269 6.08 2.74 -11.62
C THR A 269 7.29 2.98 -12.52
N TYR A 270 8.36 3.58 -11.98
CA TYR A 270 9.63 3.70 -12.67
C TYR A 270 10.26 2.33 -12.93
N VAL A 271 10.25 1.42 -11.95
CA VAL A 271 10.78 0.06 -12.10
C VAL A 271 10.00 -0.71 -13.16
N LEU A 272 8.68 -0.67 -13.16
CA LEU A 272 7.86 -1.29 -14.20
C LEU A 272 8.22 -0.79 -15.60
N TRP A 273 8.42 0.50 -15.75
CA TRP A 273 8.87 1.10 -17.03
C TRP A 273 10.26 0.64 -17.41
N LYS A 274 11.20 0.64 -16.48
CA LYS A 274 12.60 0.27 -16.70
C LYS A 274 12.77 -1.20 -17.10
N GLU A 275 12.00 -2.08 -16.47
CA GLU A 275 11.96 -3.50 -16.78
C GLU A 275 11.10 -3.85 -18.02
N ASN A 276 10.63 -2.83 -18.76
CA ASN A 276 9.78 -2.97 -19.95
C ASN A 276 8.49 -3.77 -19.71
N MET A 277 7.97 -3.79 -18.48
CA MET A 277 6.71 -4.46 -18.17
C MET A 277 5.48 -3.59 -18.40
N GLY A 278 5.63 -2.27 -18.36
CA GLY A 278 4.55 -1.31 -18.57
C GLY A 278 3.60 -1.17 -17.36
N PHE A 279 2.89 -0.05 -17.32
CA PHE A 279 1.92 0.24 -16.25
C PHE A 279 0.75 -0.76 -16.24
N ASP A 280 0.28 -1.17 -17.42
CA ASP A 280 -0.86 -2.06 -17.62
C ASP A 280 -0.59 -3.53 -17.23
N SER A 281 0.66 -3.89 -16.96
CA SER A 281 1.01 -5.22 -16.44
C SER A 281 0.53 -5.43 -14.99
N VAL A 282 0.22 -4.34 -14.28
CA VAL A 282 -0.31 -4.35 -12.92
C VAL A 282 -1.83 -4.22 -12.95
N LYS A 283 -2.53 -5.17 -12.34
CA LYS A 283 -3.99 -5.10 -12.22
C LYS A 283 -4.41 -4.06 -11.17
N VAL A 284 -5.37 -3.23 -11.53
CA VAL A 284 -5.90 -2.20 -10.63
C VAL A 284 -6.99 -2.78 -9.73
N LEU A 285 -6.78 -2.74 -8.41
CA LEU A 285 -7.76 -3.17 -7.40
C LEU A 285 -8.84 -2.12 -7.10
N GLY A 286 -8.67 -0.90 -7.58
CA GLY A 286 -9.53 0.25 -7.35
C GLY A 286 -8.71 1.54 -7.27
N ARG A 287 -9.39 2.68 -7.16
CA ARG A 287 -8.74 4.01 -7.20
C ARG A 287 -8.15 4.47 -5.86
N ASN A 288 -8.56 3.84 -4.75
CA ASN A 288 -8.12 4.29 -3.42
C ASN A 288 -8.26 3.16 -2.41
N PRO A 289 -7.18 2.65 -1.80
CA PRO A 289 -7.26 1.58 -0.82
C PRO A 289 -8.07 1.96 0.43
N ARG A 290 -8.11 3.26 0.78
CA ARG A 290 -8.90 3.75 1.93
C ARG A 290 -10.41 3.68 1.69
N MET A 291 -10.81 3.52 0.44
CA MET A 291 -12.22 3.38 0.03
C MET A 291 -12.59 1.93 -0.31
N ASN A 292 -11.64 0.99 -0.21
CA ASN A 292 -11.91 -0.42 -0.43
C ASN A 292 -12.80 -0.96 0.69
N PRO A 293 -14.01 -1.46 0.42
CA PRO A 293 -14.95 -1.88 1.47
C PRO A 293 -14.49 -3.13 2.26
N ARG A 294 -13.48 -3.86 1.77
CA ARG A 294 -12.88 -5.00 2.49
C ARG A 294 -11.86 -4.58 3.53
N LEU A 295 -11.49 -3.30 3.55
CA LEU A 295 -10.43 -2.74 4.38
C LEU A 295 -10.93 -1.48 5.09
N ARG A 296 -10.34 -1.17 6.25
CA ARG A 296 -10.53 0.09 6.96
C ARG A 296 -9.19 0.68 7.33
N TYR A 297 -8.91 1.86 6.81
CA TYR A 297 -7.72 2.63 7.20
C TYR A 297 -7.88 3.21 8.60
N LEU A 298 -6.88 3.02 9.44
CA LEU A 298 -6.76 3.61 10.78
C LEU A 298 -5.52 4.50 10.84
N THR A 299 -5.50 5.44 11.77
CA THR A 299 -4.30 6.27 11.99
C THR A 299 -3.22 5.46 12.70
N HIS A 300 -1.96 5.71 12.36
CA HIS A 300 -0.83 5.08 13.06
C HIS A 300 -0.85 5.37 14.56
N LYS A 301 -0.35 4.44 15.37
CA LYS A 301 -0.23 4.58 16.83
C LYS A 301 0.62 5.78 17.24
N ARG A 302 1.72 6.01 16.52
CA ARG A 302 2.55 7.20 16.64
C ARG A 302 2.05 8.19 15.61
N GLY A 303 1.16 9.11 16.04
CA GLY A 303 0.70 10.18 15.15
C GLY A 303 1.90 10.89 14.52
N ILE A 304 1.86 11.01 13.21
CA ILE A 304 2.78 11.86 12.45
C ILE A 304 2.45 13.31 12.72
#